data_34e268e19e5fcedea0b50b5be72edff5
#
_entry.id   34e268e19e5fcedea0b50b5be72edff5
#
_cell.length_a   1.000
_cell.length_b   1.000
_cell.length_c   1.000
_cell.angle_alpha   90.00
_cell.angle_beta   90.00
_cell.angle_gamma   90.00
#
_symmetry.space_group_name_H-M   'P 1'
#
loop_
_entity.id
_entity.type
_entity.pdbx_description
1 polymer ?
#
loop_
_entity_poly.entity_id
_entity_poly.type
_entity_poly.pdbx_seq_one_letter_code
_entity_poly.pdbx_strand_id
1 'polypeptide(L)'
;PAGPAARVVPPFSARRQMVIGLAEDIFEYRVDMSRDLQVGDRFDVVTQRRRLGDGLDQVTRIDTVFGATMTLSGKTTQAVLFRSARVAGIYFDQDGKPMRSGFLRNPVSFRRISSGFGMRRHPILGTMRAHQGTDYAANSGTPIRAIGDGTVIRAGWHNGYGNVVDIRHANGYVSRYAHMSGFARGVHGGARV
;
A
#
# COMPACT_ATOMS: atom_id res chain seq x y z
N PRO A 1 13.46 14.33 32.24
CA PRO A 1 12.27 13.52 32.26
C PRO A 1 11.23 14.19 31.37
N ALA A 2 10.94 13.60 30.20
CA ALA A 2 9.88 14.07 29.33
C ALA A 2 8.53 13.82 30.03
N GLY A 3 7.74 14.89 30.26
CA GLY A 3 6.40 14.78 30.78
C GLY A 3 5.48 13.98 29.85
N PRO A 4 4.32 13.50 30.34
CA PRO A 4 3.41 12.69 29.55
C PRO A 4 2.98 13.45 28.29
N ALA A 5 3.17 12.82 27.14
CA ALA A 5 2.78 13.38 25.85
C ALA A 5 1.28 13.66 25.88
N ALA A 6 0.90 14.93 25.72
CA ALA A 6 -0.50 15.34 25.71
C ALA A 6 -1.22 14.62 24.56
N ARG A 7 -2.28 13.89 24.89
CA ARG A 7 -3.19 13.24 23.93
C ARG A 7 -3.99 14.32 23.20
N VAL A 8 -3.43 14.88 22.14
CA VAL A 8 -4.15 15.85 21.30
C VAL A 8 -4.87 15.08 20.20
N VAL A 9 -6.19 15.15 20.21
CA VAL A 9 -7.04 14.58 19.15
C VAL A 9 -6.99 15.54 17.95
N PRO A 10 -6.44 15.15 16.80
CA PRO A 10 -6.31 16.03 15.64
C PRO A 10 -7.68 16.32 15.00
N PRO A 11 -7.84 17.45 14.28
CA PRO A 11 -9.05 17.74 13.50
C PRO A 11 -9.31 16.66 12.43
N PHE A 12 -10.55 16.53 11.98
CA PHE A 12 -11.00 15.45 11.09
C PHE A 12 -10.18 15.30 9.80
N SER A 13 -9.79 16.42 9.17
CA SER A 13 -8.92 16.43 7.98
C SER A 13 -7.53 15.86 8.24
N ALA A 14 -6.94 16.19 9.39
CA ALA A 14 -5.63 15.66 9.78
C ALA A 14 -5.70 14.17 10.15
N ARG A 15 -6.81 13.71 10.73
CA ARG A 15 -7.05 12.28 10.99
C ARG A 15 -7.13 11.49 9.69
N ARG A 16 -7.84 12.01 8.68
CA ARG A 16 -7.94 11.38 7.37
C ARG A 16 -6.59 11.26 6.67
N GLN A 17 -5.79 12.32 6.64
CA GLN A 17 -4.44 12.29 6.09
C GLN A 17 -3.52 11.31 6.83
N MET A 18 -3.66 11.23 8.14
CA MET A 18 -2.90 10.30 8.97
C MET A 18 -3.24 8.84 8.67
N VAL A 19 -4.54 8.52 8.54
CA VAL A 19 -4.99 7.17 8.19
C VAL A 19 -4.51 6.79 6.80
N ILE A 20 -4.56 7.71 5.82
CA ILE A 20 -4.05 7.48 4.47
C ILE A 20 -2.54 7.22 4.50
N GLY A 21 -1.75 8.05 5.19
CA GLY A 21 -0.31 7.86 5.32
C GLY A 21 0.06 6.54 6.01
N LEU A 22 -0.70 6.14 7.05
CA LEU A 22 -0.54 4.84 7.68
C LEU A 22 -0.87 3.67 6.74
N ALA A 23 -1.92 3.83 5.94
CA ALA A 23 -2.34 2.82 4.99
C ALA A 23 -1.34 2.67 3.84
N GLU A 24 -0.88 3.79 3.29
CA GLU A 24 -0.09 3.82 2.06
C GLU A 24 1.42 3.69 2.29
N ASP A 25 1.96 4.23 3.40
CA ASP A 25 3.41 4.33 3.58
C ASP A 25 3.99 3.35 4.61
N ILE A 26 3.23 2.96 5.61
CA ILE A 26 3.77 2.22 6.76
C ILE A 26 3.32 0.77 6.80
N PHE A 27 2.02 0.51 6.68
CA PHE A 27 1.45 -0.82 6.91
C PHE A 27 0.96 -1.55 5.67
N GLU A 28 1.00 -0.95 4.47
CA GLU A 28 0.43 -1.52 3.23
C GLU A 28 0.98 -2.91 2.86
N TYR A 29 2.21 -3.22 3.27
CA TYR A 29 2.82 -4.53 3.05
C TYR A 29 2.43 -5.58 4.11
N ARG A 30 1.90 -5.15 5.25
CA ARG A 30 1.58 -6.00 6.40
C ARG A 30 0.08 -6.17 6.62
N VAL A 31 -0.72 -5.18 6.26
CA VAL A 31 -2.14 -5.09 6.56
C VAL A 31 -2.92 -4.76 5.29
N ASP A 32 -4.00 -5.47 5.06
CA ASP A 32 -4.99 -5.13 4.04
C ASP A 32 -6.07 -4.24 4.69
N MET A 33 -5.89 -2.90 4.54
CA MET A 33 -6.80 -1.93 5.16
C MET A 33 -8.25 -2.06 4.70
N SER A 34 -8.51 -2.70 3.55
CA SER A 34 -9.86 -2.91 3.04
C SER A 34 -10.57 -4.12 3.66
N ARG A 35 -9.81 -5.03 4.27
CA ARG A 35 -10.32 -6.32 4.75
C ARG A 35 -10.05 -6.57 6.22
N ASP A 36 -8.91 -6.10 6.71
CA ASP A 36 -8.43 -6.44 8.06
C ASP A 36 -8.93 -5.45 9.12
N LEU A 37 -9.43 -4.25 8.70
CA LEU A 37 -9.96 -3.24 9.63
C LEU A 37 -11.35 -3.60 10.14
N GLN A 38 -11.51 -3.52 11.46
CA GLN A 38 -12.77 -3.78 12.14
C GLN A 38 -13.10 -2.69 13.16
N VAL A 39 -14.37 -2.62 13.54
CA VAL A 39 -14.82 -1.71 14.62
C VAL A 39 -14.17 -2.12 15.94
N GLY A 40 -13.51 -1.17 16.59
CA GLY A 40 -12.77 -1.39 17.84
C GLY A 40 -11.25 -1.48 17.66
N ASP A 41 -10.76 -1.56 16.43
CA ASP A 41 -9.31 -1.48 16.15
C ASP A 41 -8.74 -0.11 16.57
N ARG A 42 -7.45 -0.09 16.91
CA ARG A 42 -6.78 1.09 17.46
C ARG A 42 -5.54 1.45 16.67
N PHE A 43 -5.33 2.77 16.57
CA PHE A 43 -4.13 3.36 15.98
C PHE A 43 -3.56 4.41 16.93
N ASP A 44 -2.29 4.27 17.24
CA ASP A 44 -1.52 5.27 17.96
C ASP A 44 -0.36 5.72 17.09
N VAL A 45 -0.12 7.04 17.00
CA VAL A 45 0.94 7.58 16.17
C VAL A 45 1.72 8.66 16.90
N VAL A 46 3.03 8.67 16.67
CA VAL A 46 3.94 9.74 17.08
C VAL A 46 4.32 10.56 15.86
N THR A 47 3.90 11.83 15.84
CA THR A 47 4.06 12.69 14.66
C THR A 47 4.78 13.98 14.99
N GLN A 48 5.54 14.48 14.02
CA GLN A 48 5.96 15.87 13.98
C GLN A 48 4.92 16.69 13.24
N ARG A 49 4.53 17.83 13.83
CA ARG A 49 3.55 18.75 13.25
C ARG A 49 4.20 20.11 13.03
N ARG A 50 3.89 20.73 11.91
CA ARG A 50 4.26 22.12 11.65
C ARG A 50 3.05 23.01 11.90
N ARG A 51 3.22 24.06 12.72
CA ARG A 51 2.24 25.12 12.88
C ARG A 51 2.49 26.20 11.84
N LEU A 52 1.44 26.69 11.20
CA LEU A 52 1.47 27.82 10.30
C LEU A 52 0.65 28.96 10.94
N GLY A 53 1.27 30.14 11.17
CA GLY A 53 0.63 31.31 11.74
C GLY A 53 0.64 31.41 13.26
N ASP A 54 0.32 32.58 13.80
CA ASP A 54 0.39 32.94 15.21
C ASP A 54 -0.83 32.50 16.06
N GLY A 55 -1.71 31.68 15.50
CA GLY A 55 -2.91 31.15 16.20
C GLY A 55 -2.62 29.84 16.89
N LEU A 56 -3.06 29.71 18.16
CA LEU A 56 -2.75 28.61 19.07
C LEU A 56 -3.27 27.22 18.63
N ASP A 57 -4.17 27.10 17.64
CA ASP A 57 -4.88 25.85 17.35
C ASP A 57 -4.86 25.36 15.90
N GLN A 58 -4.15 26.00 14.99
CA GLN A 58 -4.11 25.55 13.59
C GLN A 58 -2.98 24.56 13.34
N VAL A 59 -3.27 23.29 13.49
CA VAL A 59 -2.42 22.19 12.98
C VAL A 59 -2.62 22.11 11.48
N THR A 60 -1.66 22.60 10.72
CA THR A 60 -1.79 22.70 9.28
C THR A 60 -1.24 21.51 8.53
N ARG A 61 -0.24 20.79 9.07
CA ARG A 61 0.39 19.67 8.36
C ARG A 61 1.08 18.69 9.32
N ILE A 62 0.96 17.41 9.03
CA ILE A 62 1.81 16.37 9.62
C ILE A 62 3.03 16.26 8.68
N ASP A 63 4.21 16.59 9.20
CA ASP A 63 5.45 16.55 8.42
C ASP A 63 6.07 15.15 8.42
N THR A 64 6.00 14.46 9.56
CA THR A 64 6.65 13.16 9.75
C THR A 64 5.87 12.32 10.75
N VAL A 65 5.73 11.04 10.46
CA VAL A 65 5.32 10.02 11.43
C VAL A 65 6.59 9.32 11.90
N PHE A 66 6.95 9.48 13.17
CA PHE A 66 8.15 8.84 13.74
C PHE A 66 7.89 7.41 14.15
N GLY A 67 6.67 7.10 14.51
CA GLY A 67 6.25 5.76 14.88
C GLY A 67 4.75 5.62 14.84
N ALA A 68 4.31 4.39 14.66
CA ALA A 68 2.90 4.04 14.67
C ALA A 68 2.70 2.67 15.32
N THR A 69 1.59 2.51 16.02
CA THR A 69 1.15 1.22 16.54
C THR A 69 -0.25 0.97 16.02
N MET A 70 -0.45 -0.20 15.46
CA MET A 70 -1.74 -0.66 14.95
C MET A 70 -2.14 -1.93 15.68
N THR A 71 -3.30 -1.93 16.30
CA THR A 71 -3.90 -3.10 16.94
C THR A 71 -5.15 -3.50 16.17
N LEU A 72 -5.07 -4.63 15.47
CA LEU A 72 -6.16 -5.20 14.67
C LEU A 72 -6.56 -6.53 15.28
N SER A 73 -7.85 -6.69 15.63
CA SER A 73 -8.37 -7.93 16.21
C SER A 73 -7.50 -8.48 17.35
N GLY A 74 -6.98 -7.60 18.20
CA GLY A 74 -6.11 -7.94 19.33
C GLY A 74 -4.64 -8.19 19.00
N LYS A 75 -4.24 -8.19 17.71
CA LYS A 75 -2.83 -8.30 17.29
C LYS A 75 -2.23 -6.91 17.09
N THR A 76 -1.14 -6.64 17.79
CA THR A 76 -0.44 -5.36 17.71
C THR A 76 0.76 -5.46 16.77
N THR A 77 0.88 -4.49 15.87
CA THR A 77 2.03 -4.29 15.00
C THR A 77 2.57 -2.89 15.24
N GLN A 78 3.86 -2.76 15.47
CA GLN A 78 4.54 -1.49 15.68
C GLN A 78 5.40 -1.15 14.47
N ALA A 79 5.54 0.13 14.19
CA ALA A 79 6.41 0.65 13.15
C ALA A 79 7.18 1.85 13.70
N VAL A 80 8.51 1.84 13.58
CA VAL A 80 9.39 2.91 14.02
C VAL A 80 10.21 3.41 12.84
N LEU A 81 10.21 4.72 12.62
CA LEU A 81 10.97 5.35 11.55
C LEU A 81 12.45 5.41 11.91
N PHE A 82 13.29 4.77 11.11
CA PHE A 82 14.74 4.95 11.15
C PHE A 82 15.19 5.87 10.01
N ARG A 83 16.04 6.84 10.36
CA ARG A 83 16.69 7.76 9.40
C ARG A 83 18.17 7.85 9.71
N SER A 84 18.99 7.90 8.67
CA SER A 84 20.40 8.26 8.79
C SER A 84 20.79 9.27 7.69
N ALA A 85 21.98 9.84 7.78
CA ALA A 85 22.48 10.76 6.75
C ALA A 85 22.59 10.12 5.34
N ARG A 86 22.60 8.79 5.28
CA ARG A 86 22.76 8.02 4.02
C ARG A 86 21.52 7.25 3.59
N VAL A 87 20.50 7.15 4.44
CA VAL A 87 19.32 6.33 4.20
C VAL A 87 18.08 7.19 4.38
N ALA A 88 17.28 7.28 3.31
CA ALA A 88 15.93 7.83 3.41
C ALA A 88 15.14 7.05 4.49
N GLY A 89 14.21 7.72 5.15
CA GLY A 89 13.47 7.10 6.25
C GLY A 89 12.81 5.78 5.87
N ILE A 90 13.12 4.74 6.64
CA ILE A 90 12.54 3.39 6.50
C ILE A 90 11.90 3.02 7.83
N TYR A 91 10.69 2.45 7.77
CA TYR A 91 10.03 1.92 8.96
C TYR A 91 10.43 0.48 9.23
N PHE A 92 10.66 0.17 10.51
CA PHE A 92 10.98 -1.16 11.00
C PHE A 92 9.95 -1.59 12.05
N ASP A 93 9.66 -2.89 12.13
CA ASP A 93 8.84 -3.46 13.19
C ASP A 93 9.63 -3.62 14.50
N GLN A 94 8.97 -4.11 15.55
CA GLN A 94 9.56 -4.33 16.87
C GLN A 94 10.72 -5.36 16.86
N ASP A 95 10.81 -6.19 15.83
CA ASP A 95 11.86 -7.20 15.65
C ASP A 95 13.02 -6.67 14.79
N GLY A 96 13.00 -5.40 14.39
CA GLY A 96 13.99 -4.77 13.52
C GLY A 96 13.88 -5.20 12.05
N LYS A 97 12.74 -5.76 11.63
CA LYS A 97 12.50 -6.11 10.22
C LYS A 97 11.86 -4.94 9.50
N PRO A 98 12.28 -4.63 8.25
CA PRO A 98 11.65 -3.56 7.48
C PRO A 98 10.14 -3.79 7.32
N MET A 99 9.34 -2.73 7.51
CA MET A 99 7.89 -2.79 7.25
C MET A 99 7.60 -3.05 5.79
N ARG A 100 8.37 -2.45 4.88
CA ARG A 100 8.40 -2.75 3.46
C ARG A 100 9.19 -4.04 3.20
N SER A 101 8.59 -5.18 3.50
CA SER A 101 9.19 -6.49 3.22
C SER A 101 8.18 -7.37 2.49
N GLY A 102 8.61 -7.96 1.38
CA GLY A 102 7.76 -8.79 0.55
C GLY A 102 7.04 -7.99 -0.55
N PHE A 103 5.84 -8.41 -0.86
CA PHE A 103 5.02 -7.80 -1.91
C PHE A 103 3.87 -6.97 -1.32
N LEU A 104 3.56 -5.86 -2.00
CA LEU A 104 2.37 -5.05 -1.74
C LEU A 104 1.12 -5.93 -1.88
N ARG A 105 0.22 -5.89 -0.91
CA ARG A 105 -0.99 -6.70 -0.95
C ARG A 105 -2.00 -6.24 -1.99
N ASN A 106 -2.15 -4.92 -2.13
CA ASN A 106 -3.13 -4.32 -3.04
C ASN A 106 -2.44 -3.38 -4.04
N PRO A 107 -2.22 -3.81 -5.29
CA PRO A 107 -1.54 -3.01 -6.31
C PRO A 107 -2.39 -1.85 -6.85
N VAL A 108 -3.68 -1.79 -6.52
CA VAL A 108 -4.63 -0.83 -7.06
C VAL A 108 -5.70 -0.49 -6.01
N SER A 109 -6.15 0.77 -5.98
CA SER A 109 -7.35 1.15 -5.22
C SER A 109 -8.58 0.54 -5.92
N PHE A 110 -9.32 -0.31 -5.25
CA PHE A 110 -10.44 -1.04 -5.82
C PHE A 110 -11.71 -0.94 -4.96
N ARG A 111 -12.86 -1.11 -5.59
CA ARG A 111 -14.15 -1.15 -4.89
C ARG A 111 -14.40 -2.51 -4.25
N ARG A 112 -14.01 -3.59 -4.95
CA ARG A 112 -14.16 -4.98 -4.51
C ARG A 112 -13.26 -5.88 -5.34
N ILE A 113 -12.95 -7.05 -4.83
CA ILE A 113 -12.42 -8.16 -5.62
C ILE A 113 -13.60 -8.75 -6.39
N SER A 114 -13.58 -8.65 -7.72
CA SER A 114 -14.64 -9.19 -8.58
C SER A 114 -14.50 -10.68 -8.83
N SER A 115 -13.24 -11.19 -8.83
CA SER A 115 -12.96 -12.62 -8.93
C SER A 115 -11.62 -12.97 -8.28
N GLY A 116 -11.62 -14.01 -7.46
CA GLY A 116 -10.42 -14.55 -6.81
C GLY A 116 -9.64 -15.52 -7.69
N PHE A 117 -8.42 -15.86 -7.24
CA PHE A 117 -7.61 -16.94 -7.79
C PHE A 117 -8.26 -18.31 -7.55
N GLY A 118 -8.16 -19.23 -8.51
CA GLY A 118 -8.60 -20.62 -8.36
C GLY A 118 -9.53 -21.09 -9.47
N MET A 119 -10.06 -22.30 -9.28
CA MET A 119 -11.02 -22.90 -10.23
C MET A 119 -12.36 -22.18 -10.13
N ARG A 120 -12.87 -21.71 -11.28
CA ARG A 120 -14.18 -21.07 -11.37
C ARG A 120 -14.91 -21.45 -12.64
N ARG A 121 -16.22 -21.35 -12.63
CA ARG A 121 -17.03 -21.46 -13.85
C ARG A 121 -16.80 -20.21 -14.70
N HIS A 122 -16.34 -20.42 -15.94
CA HIS A 122 -16.08 -19.30 -16.86
C HIS A 122 -17.42 -18.61 -17.21
N PRO A 123 -17.52 -17.28 -17.05
CA PRO A 123 -18.80 -16.57 -17.16
C PRO A 123 -19.44 -16.65 -18.56
N ILE A 124 -18.61 -16.81 -19.61
CA ILE A 124 -19.10 -16.88 -21.00
C ILE A 124 -19.20 -18.33 -21.46
N LEU A 125 -18.21 -19.17 -21.15
CA LEU A 125 -18.11 -20.54 -21.70
C LEU A 125 -18.82 -21.59 -20.82
N GLY A 126 -19.22 -21.22 -19.59
CA GLY A 126 -19.88 -22.13 -18.67
C GLY A 126 -19.04 -23.31 -18.15
N THR A 127 -17.79 -23.46 -18.62
CA THR A 127 -16.86 -24.55 -18.25
C THR A 127 -16.03 -24.16 -17.04
N MET A 128 -15.58 -25.16 -16.25
CA MET A 128 -14.64 -24.94 -15.16
C MET A 128 -13.26 -24.59 -15.73
N ARG A 129 -12.74 -23.44 -15.35
CA ARG A 129 -11.40 -22.96 -15.74
C ARG A 129 -10.64 -22.41 -14.54
N ALA A 130 -9.33 -22.62 -14.56
CA ALA A 130 -8.43 -22.02 -13.60
C ALA A 130 -8.32 -20.50 -13.89
N HIS A 131 -8.62 -19.69 -12.87
CA HIS A 131 -8.33 -18.27 -12.89
C HIS A 131 -6.97 -18.06 -12.21
N GLN A 132 -5.97 -17.62 -12.98
CA GLN A 132 -4.57 -17.52 -12.56
C GLN A 132 -4.23 -16.18 -11.93
N GLY A 133 -5.21 -15.38 -11.53
CA GLY A 133 -5.02 -14.08 -10.95
C GLY A 133 -6.18 -13.65 -10.04
N THR A 134 -6.07 -12.44 -9.52
CA THR A 134 -7.14 -11.76 -8.79
C THR A 134 -7.64 -10.59 -9.61
N ASP A 135 -8.94 -10.54 -9.86
CA ASP A 135 -9.56 -9.42 -10.59
C ASP A 135 -10.05 -8.37 -9.61
N TYR A 136 -9.51 -7.18 -9.73
CA TYR A 136 -9.89 -6.01 -8.95
C TYR A 136 -10.86 -5.12 -9.74
N ALA A 137 -12.04 -4.86 -9.19
CA ALA A 137 -13.00 -3.93 -9.78
C ALA A 137 -12.60 -2.49 -9.45
N ALA A 138 -11.99 -1.81 -10.40
CA ALA A 138 -11.58 -0.41 -10.30
C ALA A 138 -12.11 0.39 -11.50
N ASN A 139 -12.19 1.72 -11.37
CA ASN A 139 -12.52 2.59 -12.50
C ASN A 139 -11.41 2.55 -13.55
N SER A 140 -11.76 2.71 -14.84
CA SER A 140 -10.74 2.89 -15.88
C SER A 140 -9.85 4.09 -15.57
N GLY A 141 -8.55 3.94 -15.77
CA GLY A 141 -7.55 4.96 -15.44
C GLY A 141 -7.09 4.98 -13.97
N THR A 142 -7.64 4.12 -13.10
CA THR A 142 -7.10 3.98 -11.74
C THR A 142 -5.64 3.54 -11.80
N PRO A 143 -4.70 4.24 -11.13
CA PRO A 143 -3.30 3.87 -11.13
C PRO A 143 -3.07 2.48 -10.56
N ILE A 144 -2.22 1.70 -11.24
CA ILE A 144 -1.75 0.39 -10.78
C ILE A 144 -0.28 0.53 -10.39
N ARG A 145 0.08 0.06 -9.20
CA ARG A 145 1.46 0.07 -8.68
C ARG A 145 2.09 -1.32 -8.82
N ALA A 146 3.39 -1.35 -9.05
CA ALA A 146 4.15 -2.60 -8.89
C ALA A 146 4.02 -3.11 -7.44
N ILE A 147 3.81 -4.41 -7.26
CA ILE A 147 3.71 -4.99 -5.91
C ILE A 147 5.05 -5.06 -5.18
N GLY A 148 6.15 -4.85 -5.88
CA GLY A 148 7.50 -4.83 -5.33
C GLY A 148 8.50 -4.36 -6.38
N ASP A 149 9.71 -4.03 -5.92
CA ASP A 149 10.81 -3.63 -6.79
C ASP A 149 11.14 -4.74 -7.79
N GLY A 150 11.44 -4.36 -9.03
CA GLY A 150 11.74 -5.34 -10.06
C GLY A 150 12.16 -4.73 -11.39
N THR A 151 12.31 -5.60 -12.38
CA THR A 151 12.60 -5.21 -13.77
C THR A 151 11.44 -5.61 -14.66
N VAL A 152 10.93 -4.68 -15.43
CA VAL A 152 9.91 -4.95 -16.45
C VAL A 152 10.49 -5.86 -17.51
N ILE A 153 9.95 -7.06 -17.65
CA ILE A 153 10.37 -8.03 -18.68
C ILE A 153 9.45 -8.03 -19.91
N ARG A 154 8.26 -7.44 -19.76
CA ARG A 154 7.29 -7.21 -20.83
C ARG A 154 6.45 -5.98 -20.51
N ALA A 155 6.23 -5.15 -21.52
CA ALA A 155 5.21 -4.11 -21.54
C ALA A 155 4.64 -4.03 -22.96
N GLY A 156 3.35 -4.29 -23.15
CA GLY A 156 2.71 -4.29 -24.47
C GLY A 156 1.40 -5.07 -24.51
N TRP A 157 0.85 -5.18 -25.71
CA TRP A 157 -0.36 -5.94 -25.98
C TRP A 157 -0.09 -7.45 -25.97
N HIS A 158 -0.96 -8.20 -25.32
CA HIS A 158 -0.92 -9.66 -25.34
C HIS A 158 -2.33 -10.24 -25.50
N ASN A 159 -2.48 -11.21 -26.38
CA ASN A 159 -3.76 -11.82 -26.67
C ASN A 159 -4.39 -12.44 -25.40
N GLY A 160 -5.64 -12.17 -25.13
CA GLY A 160 -6.36 -12.61 -23.93
C GLY A 160 -6.11 -11.76 -22.67
N TYR A 161 -5.04 -10.93 -22.62
CA TYR A 161 -4.71 -10.07 -21.46
C TYR A 161 -4.79 -8.57 -21.77
N GLY A 162 -4.96 -8.18 -23.04
CA GLY A 162 -4.93 -6.77 -23.44
C GLY A 162 -3.55 -6.14 -23.20
N ASN A 163 -3.52 -4.88 -22.78
CA ASN A 163 -2.28 -4.25 -22.32
C ASN A 163 -1.80 -4.92 -21.04
N VAL A 164 -0.55 -5.40 -21.06
CA VAL A 164 0.04 -6.19 -19.97
C VAL A 164 1.44 -5.68 -19.62
N VAL A 165 1.75 -5.72 -18.32
CA VAL A 165 3.11 -5.52 -17.79
C VAL A 165 3.47 -6.75 -16.97
N ASP A 166 4.62 -7.36 -17.26
CA ASP A 166 5.23 -8.41 -16.46
C ASP A 166 6.51 -7.86 -15.81
N ILE A 167 6.64 -8.05 -14.51
CA ILE A 167 7.78 -7.57 -13.71
C ILE A 167 8.45 -8.77 -13.06
N ARG A 168 9.75 -8.91 -13.27
CA ARG A 168 10.59 -9.90 -12.57
C ARG A 168 11.19 -9.28 -11.33
N HIS A 169 10.96 -9.90 -10.19
CA HIS A 169 11.46 -9.49 -8.86
C HIS A 169 12.78 -10.21 -8.52
N ALA A 170 13.54 -9.64 -7.58
CA ALA A 170 14.85 -10.18 -7.18
C ALA A 170 14.83 -11.63 -6.67
N ASN A 171 13.71 -12.07 -6.09
CA ASN A 171 13.49 -13.43 -5.59
C ASN A 171 13.04 -14.45 -6.68
N GLY A 172 13.08 -14.04 -7.97
CA GLY A 172 12.70 -14.88 -9.10
C GLY A 172 11.21 -14.94 -9.44
N TYR A 173 10.34 -14.39 -8.59
CA TYR A 173 8.91 -14.28 -8.90
C TYR A 173 8.67 -13.29 -10.04
N VAL A 174 7.59 -13.52 -10.78
CA VAL A 174 7.10 -12.62 -11.81
C VAL A 174 5.67 -12.21 -11.47
N SER A 175 5.42 -10.90 -11.35
CA SER A 175 4.07 -10.37 -11.25
C SER A 175 3.55 -9.92 -12.61
N ARG A 176 2.26 -10.15 -12.87
CA ARG A 176 1.57 -9.74 -14.09
C ARG A 176 0.42 -8.81 -13.78
N TYR A 177 0.35 -7.73 -14.56
CA TYR A 177 -0.72 -6.73 -14.54
C TYR A 177 -1.37 -6.71 -15.92
N ALA A 178 -2.65 -7.01 -15.99
CA ALA A 178 -3.37 -7.18 -17.24
C ALA A 178 -4.58 -6.24 -17.34
N HIS A 179 -5.19 -6.20 -18.52
CA HIS A 179 -6.37 -5.38 -18.83
C HIS A 179 -6.18 -3.89 -18.55
N MET A 180 -4.93 -3.41 -18.68
CA MET A 180 -4.58 -2.02 -18.43
C MET A 180 -5.10 -1.13 -19.55
N SER A 181 -5.54 0.09 -19.23
CA SER A 181 -5.92 1.11 -20.24
C SER A 181 -4.70 1.69 -20.96
N GLY A 182 -3.52 1.66 -20.34
CA GLY A 182 -2.27 2.16 -20.90
C GLY A 182 -1.11 1.97 -19.93
N PHE A 183 0.06 2.47 -20.32
CA PHE A 183 1.31 2.39 -19.54
C PHE A 183 1.71 3.76 -19.02
N ALA A 184 2.24 3.83 -17.81
CA ALA A 184 2.84 5.04 -17.29
C ALA A 184 4.12 5.39 -18.06
N ARG A 185 4.49 6.67 -18.05
CA ARG A 185 5.73 7.14 -18.68
C ARG A 185 6.94 6.39 -18.11
N GLY A 186 7.81 5.89 -18.98
CA GLY A 186 9.01 5.16 -18.60
C GLY A 186 8.81 3.66 -18.37
N VAL A 187 7.59 3.12 -18.47
CA VAL A 187 7.33 1.68 -18.37
C VAL A 187 7.58 1.01 -19.74
N HIS A 188 8.69 0.33 -19.86
CA HIS A 188 9.10 -0.43 -21.04
C HIS A 188 9.97 -1.64 -20.63
N GLY A 189 10.18 -2.58 -21.53
CA GLY A 189 11.07 -3.72 -21.28
C GLY A 189 12.47 -3.26 -20.84
N GLY A 190 12.98 -3.81 -19.74
CA GLY A 190 14.23 -3.41 -19.11
C GLY A 190 14.13 -2.28 -18.07
N ALA A 191 13.00 -1.56 -17.99
CA ALA A 191 12.81 -0.52 -16.97
C ALA A 191 12.82 -1.10 -15.56
N ARG A 192 13.41 -0.36 -14.60
CA ARG A 192 13.29 -0.65 -13.17
C ARG A 192 12.06 0.06 -12.59
N VAL A 193 11.39 -0.60 -11.71
CA VAL A 193 10.18 -0.12 -11.02
C VAL A 193 10.30 -0.42 -9.54
#